data_38f8b481dae4c573c56bb5d18e2c0f8e
#
_entry.id   38f8b481dae4c573c56bb5d18e2c0f8e
#
_cell.length_a   1.000
_cell.length_b   1.000
_cell.length_c   1.000
_cell.angle_alpha   90.00
_cell.angle_beta   90.00
_cell.angle_gamma   90.00
#
_symmetry.space_group_name_H-M   'P 1'
#
loop_
_entity.id
_entity.type
_entity.pdbx_description
1 polymer ?
#
loop_
_entity_poly.entity_id
_entity_poly.type
_entity_poly.pdbx_seq_one_letter_code
_entity_poly.pdbx_strand_id
1 'polypeptide(L)'
;CTLLLLIGLLTYTVFTFMDRKLDKQLGLDSRGNNSSEEEFRISDLGKIFSSKVFWIVAILCVLYYSAIFPFQRFATNMLESNLGVTAQTAADIFRWFPMGAAAITPLLGSYLDHKGKGATMLIFGAVLMTVCHLIFAFVLPAYPSTLVAYGAIIILGISFSLVPAALWPSVPKIMETRYLGSAYSLIFWIQNIGLCLFPAVIGYALKFSNPGHVDGTAYNYTL
;
A
#
# COMPACT_ATOMS: atom_id res chain seq x y z
N CYS A 1 15.14 14.87 -4.59
CA CYS A 1 14.85 14.08 -3.37
C CYS A 1 15.52 14.66 -2.13
N THR A 2 16.81 15.00 -2.16
CA THR A 2 17.57 15.50 -0.98
C THR A 2 16.95 16.77 -0.36
N LEU A 3 16.51 17.74 -1.18
CA LEU A 3 15.88 18.96 -0.71
C LEU A 3 14.60 18.67 0.08
N LEU A 4 13.75 17.75 -0.39
CA LEU A 4 12.53 17.35 0.32
C LEU A 4 12.84 16.66 1.65
N LEU A 5 13.90 15.86 1.71
CA LEU A 5 14.34 15.23 2.96
C LEU A 5 14.84 16.26 3.98
N LEU A 6 15.56 17.30 3.53
CA LEU A 6 16.00 18.39 4.39
C LEU A 6 14.82 19.19 4.93
N ILE A 7 13.83 19.49 4.09
CA ILE A 7 12.58 20.15 4.52
C ILE A 7 11.86 19.27 5.55
N GLY A 8 11.75 17.97 5.29
CA GLY A 8 11.16 17.00 6.23
C GLY A 8 11.89 16.97 7.57
N LEU A 9 13.23 16.96 7.55
CA LEU A 9 14.04 17.01 8.76
C LEU A 9 13.82 18.30 9.57
N LEU A 10 13.79 19.44 8.89
CA LEU A 10 13.51 20.72 9.54
C LEU A 10 12.11 20.75 10.17
N THR A 11 11.11 20.30 9.44
CA THR A 11 9.72 20.21 9.93
C THR A 11 9.63 19.29 11.15
N TYR A 12 10.27 18.12 11.10
CA TYR A 12 10.30 17.18 12.22
C TYR A 12 11.02 17.77 13.45
N THR A 13 12.11 18.49 13.23
CA THR A 13 12.83 19.18 14.31
C THR A 13 11.94 20.23 14.98
N VAL A 14 11.26 21.06 14.19
CA VAL A 14 10.31 22.07 14.73
C VAL A 14 9.18 21.37 15.50
N PHE A 15 8.61 20.29 14.95
CA PHE A 15 7.58 19.49 15.64
C PHE A 15 8.08 18.99 17.00
N THR A 16 9.28 18.43 17.06
CA THR A 16 9.88 17.92 18.31
C THR A 16 10.05 19.01 19.37
N PHE A 17 10.43 20.23 18.96
CA PHE A 17 10.50 21.35 19.90
C PHE A 17 9.13 21.80 20.40
N MET A 18 8.12 21.83 19.52
CA MET A 18 6.75 22.18 19.89
C MET A 18 6.15 21.14 20.83
N ASP A 19 6.36 19.86 20.54
CA ASP A 19 5.89 18.72 21.34
C ASP A 19 6.47 18.77 22.77
N ARG A 20 7.79 18.92 22.88
CA ARG A 20 8.45 19.08 24.21
C ARG A 20 7.95 20.33 24.98
N LYS A 21 7.62 21.40 24.26
CA LYS A 21 7.04 22.59 24.90
C LYS A 21 5.63 22.33 25.43
N LEU A 22 4.85 21.59 24.65
CA LEU A 22 3.50 21.16 25.04
C LEU A 22 3.54 20.23 26.27
N ASP A 23 4.44 19.25 26.27
CA ASP A 23 4.64 18.33 27.40
C ASP A 23 4.96 19.08 28.69
N LYS A 24 5.85 20.09 28.61
CA LYS A 24 6.15 20.96 29.75
C LYS A 24 4.95 21.77 30.21
N GLN A 25 4.14 22.30 29.29
CA GLN A 25 2.94 23.06 29.62
C GLN A 25 1.86 22.19 30.28
N LEU A 26 1.75 20.95 29.84
CA LEU A 26 0.80 19.96 30.37
C LEU A 26 1.31 19.27 31.64
N GLY A 27 2.55 19.55 32.08
CA GLY A 27 3.17 18.92 33.24
C GLY A 27 3.45 17.42 33.04
N LEU A 28 3.53 16.95 31.79
CA LEU A 28 3.78 15.55 31.45
C LEU A 28 5.25 15.14 31.67
N ASP A 29 6.18 16.11 31.59
CA ASP A 29 7.60 15.88 31.92
C ASP A 29 7.84 15.38 33.37
N SER A 30 6.92 15.72 34.28
CA SER A 30 6.98 15.27 35.70
C SER A 30 6.32 13.93 35.93
N ARG A 31 5.63 13.37 34.92
CA ARG A 31 4.85 12.13 34.98
C ARG A 31 5.59 10.92 34.43
N GLY A 32 6.88 11.00 34.23
CA GLY A 32 7.70 9.84 33.85
C GLY A 32 7.58 8.64 34.80
N ASN A 33 6.76 8.75 35.84
CA ASN A 33 6.52 7.68 36.80
C ASN A 33 5.05 7.36 37.11
N ASN A 34 4.07 8.07 36.52
CA ASN A 34 2.65 7.87 36.88
C ASN A 34 1.66 7.92 35.71
N SER A 35 2.08 7.95 34.46
CA SER A 35 1.16 7.64 33.38
C SER A 35 0.99 6.11 33.40
N SER A 36 -0.21 5.70 33.71
CA SER A 36 -0.73 4.33 33.52
C SER A 36 -0.85 3.98 32.01
N GLU A 37 0.03 4.46 31.17
CA GLU A 37 0.37 3.80 29.93
C GLU A 37 1.11 2.55 30.35
N GLU A 38 0.32 1.50 30.58
CA GLU A 38 0.86 0.18 30.90
C GLU A 38 1.90 -0.15 29.85
N GLU A 39 3.18 -0.25 30.30
CA GLU A 39 4.29 -0.60 29.43
C GLU A 39 3.94 -1.83 28.59
N PHE A 40 4.29 -1.79 27.31
CA PHE A 40 4.12 -2.93 26.43
C PHE A 40 4.76 -4.18 27.05
N ARG A 41 3.97 -5.22 27.22
CA ARG A 41 4.44 -6.52 27.70
C ARG A 41 4.38 -7.54 26.57
N ILE A 42 5.39 -8.40 26.49
CA ILE A 42 5.42 -9.49 25.49
C ILE A 42 4.16 -10.37 25.59
N SER A 43 3.57 -10.50 26.79
CA SER A 43 2.30 -11.20 26.99
C SER A 43 1.13 -10.58 26.20
N ASP A 44 1.20 -9.29 25.87
CA ASP A 44 0.16 -8.59 25.12
C ASP A 44 0.13 -9.03 23.64
N LEU A 45 1.24 -9.53 23.12
CA LEU A 45 1.29 -10.18 21.79
C LEU A 45 0.32 -11.37 21.72
N GLY A 46 0.23 -12.16 22.78
CA GLY A 46 -0.71 -13.28 22.84
C GLY A 46 -2.16 -12.85 22.67
N LYS A 47 -2.55 -11.71 23.26
CA LYS A 47 -3.90 -11.15 23.11
C LYS A 47 -4.18 -10.66 21.71
N ILE A 48 -3.20 -9.97 21.07
CA ILE A 48 -3.31 -9.50 19.70
C ILE A 48 -3.46 -10.69 18.74
N PHE A 49 -2.62 -11.71 18.85
CA PHE A 49 -2.68 -12.91 18.02
C PHE A 49 -3.92 -13.77 18.25
N SER A 50 -4.56 -13.69 19.42
CA SER A 50 -5.82 -14.36 19.69
C SER A 50 -7.03 -13.69 19.03
N SER A 51 -6.88 -12.46 18.56
CA SER A 51 -7.94 -11.72 17.89
C SER A 51 -8.15 -12.19 16.44
N LYS A 52 -9.32 -12.77 16.15
CA LYS A 52 -9.69 -13.14 14.77
C LYS A 52 -9.71 -11.94 13.83
N VAL A 53 -10.15 -10.78 14.34
CA VAL A 53 -10.23 -9.55 13.55
C VAL A 53 -8.85 -9.04 13.16
N PHE A 54 -7.87 -9.15 14.07
CA PHE A 54 -6.46 -8.85 13.76
C PHE A 54 -5.97 -9.65 12.54
N TRP A 55 -6.21 -10.96 12.53
CA TRP A 55 -5.78 -11.82 11.42
C TRP A 55 -6.49 -11.49 10.11
N ILE A 56 -7.77 -11.16 10.15
CA ILE A 56 -8.50 -10.74 8.94
C ILE A 56 -7.86 -9.48 8.35
N VAL A 57 -7.56 -8.48 9.18
CA VAL A 57 -6.91 -7.24 8.73
C VAL A 57 -5.49 -7.50 8.24
N ALA A 58 -4.71 -8.30 8.96
CA ALA A 58 -3.33 -8.62 8.58
C ALA A 58 -3.28 -9.36 7.23
N ILE A 59 -4.13 -10.36 7.03
CA ILE A 59 -4.23 -11.10 5.76
C ILE A 59 -4.71 -10.18 4.63
N LEU A 60 -5.70 -9.32 4.89
CA LEU A 60 -6.17 -8.34 3.91
C LEU A 60 -5.05 -7.39 3.49
N CYS A 61 -4.23 -6.91 4.46
CA CYS A 61 -3.04 -6.13 4.16
C CYS A 61 -2.05 -6.89 3.27
N VAL A 62 -1.72 -8.14 3.64
CA VAL A 62 -0.79 -8.96 2.84
C VAL A 62 -1.29 -9.10 1.41
N LEU A 63 -2.53 -9.53 1.22
CA LEU A 63 -3.10 -9.77 -0.10
C LEU A 63 -3.15 -8.50 -0.94
N TYR A 64 -3.64 -7.40 -0.34
CA TYR A 64 -3.76 -6.14 -1.03
C TYR A 64 -2.40 -5.56 -1.46
N TYR A 65 -1.47 -5.42 -0.51
CA TYR A 65 -0.17 -4.84 -0.81
C TYR A 65 0.70 -5.73 -1.69
N SER A 66 0.54 -7.05 -1.58
CA SER A 66 1.22 -8.01 -2.46
C SER A 66 0.66 -8.05 -3.88
N ALA A 67 -0.57 -7.61 -4.11
CA ALA A 67 -1.09 -7.41 -5.47
C ALA A 67 -0.53 -6.15 -6.12
N ILE A 68 -0.36 -5.08 -5.37
CA ILE A 68 0.00 -3.76 -5.90
C ILE A 68 1.51 -3.56 -6.05
N PHE A 69 2.30 -3.77 -5.00
CA PHE A 69 3.72 -3.40 -5.03
C PHE A 69 4.56 -4.23 -6.00
N PRO A 70 4.38 -5.56 -6.09
CA PRO A 70 5.04 -6.32 -7.14
C PRO A 70 4.62 -5.88 -8.54
N PHE A 71 3.32 -5.61 -8.74
CA PHE A 71 2.83 -5.08 -10.01
C PHE A 71 3.53 -3.77 -10.37
N GLN A 72 3.64 -2.80 -9.44
CA GLN A 72 4.35 -1.55 -9.68
C GLN A 72 5.79 -1.76 -10.13
N ARG A 73 6.47 -2.76 -9.56
CA ARG A 73 7.86 -3.07 -9.90
C ARG A 73 8.02 -3.54 -11.33
N PHE A 74 7.05 -4.28 -11.86
CA PHE A 74 7.10 -4.87 -13.20
C PHE A 74 6.25 -4.11 -14.23
N ALA A 75 5.42 -3.14 -13.80
CA ALA A 75 4.41 -2.49 -14.63
C ALA A 75 4.99 -1.82 -15.88
N THR A 76 6.10 -1.09 -15.75
CA THR A 76 6.72 -0.39 -16.90
C THR A 76 7.20 -1.40 -17.93
N ASN A 77 7.91 -2.45 -17.51
CA ASN A 77 8.42 -3.49 -18.40
C ASN A 77 7.27 -4.28 -19.05
N MET A 78 6.21 -4.56 -18.31
CA MET A 78 5.01 -5.21 -18.81
C MET A 78 4.31 -4.35 -19.88
N LEU A 79 4.16 -3.04 -19.64
CA LEU A 79 3.57 -2.13 -20.61
C LEU A 79 4.44 -1.99 -21.87
N GLU A 80 5.75 -1.90 -21.73
CA GLU A 80 6.70 -1.88 -22.83
C GLU A 80 6.57 -3.13 -23.70
N SER A 81 6.58 -4.31 -23.08
CA SER A 81 6.47 -5.60 -23.77
C SER A 81 5.11 -5.79 -24.45
N ASN A 82 4.00 -5.53 -23.76
CA ASN A 82 2.67 -5.79 -24.29
C ASN A 82 2.21 -4.77 -25.35
N LEU A 83 2.65 -3.51 -25.24
CA LEU A 83 2.26 -2.46 -26.18
C LEU A 83 3.28 -2.25 -27.31
N GLY A 84 4.49 -2.80 -27.19
CA GLY A 84 5.58 -2.53 -28.14
C GLY A 84 6.04 -1.07 -28.15
N VAL A 85 5.84 -0.35 -27.03
CA VAL A 85 6.23 1.05 -26.88
C VAL A 85 7.60 1.17 -26.25
N THR A 86 8.18 2.37 -26.27
CA THR A 86 9.46 2.63 -25.59
C THR A 86 9.28 2.63 -24.07
N ALA A 87 10.34 2.33 -23.31
CA ALA A 87 10.36 2.37 -21.85
C ALA A 87 9.91 3.75 -21.31
N GLN A 88 10.25 4.83 -22.02
CA GLN A 88 9.82 6.18 -21.67
C GLN A 88 8.30 6.33 -21.78
N THR A 89 7.70 5.85 -22.87
CA THR A 89 6.24 5.88 -23.07
C THR A 89 5.52 5.02 -22.04
N ALA A 90 6.04 3.83 -21.74
CA ALA A 90 5.51 2.96 -20.69
C ALA A 90 5.54 3.63 -19.31
N ALA A 91 6.65 4.29 -18.98
CA ALA A 91 6.79 5.06 -17.75
C ALA A 91 5.80 6.26 -17.68
N ASP A 92 5.58 6.92 -18.82
CA ASP A 92 4.63 8.03 -18.93
C ASP A 92 3.18 7.58 -18.73
N ILE A 93 2.82 6.39 -19.20
CA ILE A 93 1.52 5.76 -18.91
C ILE A 93 1.41 5.45 -17.42
N PHE A 94 2.41 4.78 -16.85
CA PHE A 94 2.38 4.36 -15.45
C PHE A 94 2.39 5.52 -14.46
N ARG A 95 2.94 6.67 -14.81
CA ARG A 95 2.95 7.90 -13.99
C ARG A 95 1.55 8.34 -13.56
N TRP A 96 0.52 8.05 -14.31
CA TRP A 96 -0.87 8.38 -13.97
C TRP A 96 -1.41 7.62 -12.76
N PHE A 97 -0.81 6.47 -12.42
CA PHE A 97 -1.17 5.72 -11.23
C PHE A 97 -0.98 6.54 -9.93
N PRO A 98 0.24 6.98 -9.55
CA PRO A 98 0.43 7.75 -8.34
C PRO A 98 -0.23 9.14 -8.39
N MET A 99 -0.29 9.77 -9.56
CA MET A 99 -0.96 11.07 -9.72
C MET A 99 -2.47 10.95 -9.50
N GLY A 100 -3.12 9.95 -10.08
CA GLY A 100 -4.53 9.68 -9.88
C GLY A 100 -4.84 9.34 -8.43
N ALA A 101 -4.01 8.48 -7.81
CA ALA A 101 -4.15 8.14 -6.41
C ALA A 101 -4.03 9.38 -5.50
N ALA A 102 -3.03 10.23 -5.71
CA ALA A 102 -2.84 11.44 -4.92
C ALA A 102 -4.02 12.42 -5.02
N ALA A 103 -4.61 12.58 -6.22
CA ALA A 103 -5.74 13.46 -6.43
C ALA A 103 -7.05 12.93 -5.78
N ILE A 104 -7.26 11.61 -5.80
CA ILE A 104 -8.52 10.98 -5.35
C ILE A 104 -8.51 10.69 -3.85
N THR A 105 -7.36 10.38 -3.25
CA THR A 105 -7.27 9.99 -1.84
C THR A 105 -7.92 10.99 -0.87
N PRO A 106 -7.71 12.33 -0.97
CA PRO A 106 -8.36 13.27 -0.07
C PRO A 106 -9.90 13.28 -0.18
N LEU A 107 -10.42 13.11 -1.41
CA LEU A 107 -11.86 13.05 -1.67
C LEU A 107 -12.48 11.80 -1.05
N LEU A 108 -11.81 10.67 -1.18
CA LEU A 108 -12.24 9.40 -0.60
C LEU A 108 -12.17 9.41 0.92
N GLY A 109 -11.11 9.99 1.50
CA GLY A 109 -10.99 10.17 2.94
C GLY A 109 -12.16 10.98 3.49
N SER A 110 -12.42 12.16 2.90
CA SER A 110 -13.56 13.01 3.28
C SER A 110 -14.91 12.28 3.14
N TYR A 111 -15.11 11.52 2.07
CA TYR A 111 -16.33 10.73 1.89
C TYR A 111 -16.50 9.68 2.99
N LEU A 112 -15.43 8.97 3.34
CA LEU A 112 -15.44 7.94 4.38
C LEU A 112 -15.71 8.52 5.76
N ASP A 113 -15.15 9.68 6.07
CA ASP A 113 -15.37 10.38 7.34
C ASP A 113 -16.85 10.77 7.51
N HIS A 114 -17.50 11.19 6.42
CA HIS A 114 -18.92 11.58 6.47
C HIS A 114 -19.90 10.39 6.41
N LYS A 115 -19.61 9.36 5.60
CA LYS A 115 -20.54 8.24 5.36
C LYS A 115 -20.21 6.98 6.15
N GLY A 116 -18.98 6.80 6.60
CA GLY A 116 -18.58 5.71 7.49
C GLY A 116 -18.59 4.30 6.86
N LYS A 117 -18.84 4.14 5.57
CA LYS A 117 -19.01 2.84 4.89
C LYS A 117 -17.67 2.19 4.50
N GLY A 118 -16.73 2.06 5.43
CA GLY A 118 -15.38 1.54 5.18
C GLY A 118 -15.37 0.14 4.54
N ALA A 119 -16.15 -0.81 5.07
CA ALA A 119 -16.22 -2.17 4.53
C ALA A 119 -16.70 -2.21 3.06
N THR A 120 -17.69 -1.42 2.71
CA THR A 120 -18.18 -1.31 1.32
C THR A 120 -17.06 -0.77 0.40
N MET A 121 -16.31 0.22 0.87
CA MET A 121 -15.19 0.79 0.10
C MET A 121 -14.04 -0.20 -0.07
N LEU A 122 -13.74 -1.03 0.95
CA LEU A 122 -12.77 -2.11 0.84
C LEU A 122 -13.17 -3.12 -0.23
N ILE A 123 -14.42 -3.57 -0.21
CA ILE A 123 -14.95 -4.53 -1.22
C ILE A 123 -14.88 -3.91 -2.62
N PHE A 124 -15.34 -2.66 -2.76
CA PHE A 124 -15.34 -1.97 -4.05
C PHE A 124 -13.92 -1.78 -4.58
N GLY A 125 -12.97 -1.36 -3.73
CA GLY A 125 -11.55 -1.26 -4.07
C GLY A 125 -10.96 -2.60 -4.50
N ALA A 126 -11.27 -3.70 -3.78
CA ALA A 126 -10.80 -5.04 -4.14
C ALA A 126 -11.36 -5.51 -5.50
N VAL A 127 -12.64 -5.26 -5.77
CA VAL A 127 -13.26 -5.57 -7.07
C VAL A 127 -12.60 -4.78 -8.20
N LEU A 128 -12.42 -3.47 -8.03
CA LEU A 128 -11.73 -2.64 -9.04
C LEU A 128 -10.31 -3.12 -9.30
N MET A 129 -9.58 -3.48 -8.25
CA MET A 129 -8.24 -4.02 -8.38
C MET A 129 -8.22 -5.32 -9.16
N THR A 130 -9.12 -6.23 -8.85
CA THR A 130 -9.26 -7.51 -9.56
C THR A 130 -9.56 -7.27 -11.04
N VAL A 131 -10.52 -6.39 -11.35
CA VAL A 131 -10.86 -6.02 -12.74
C VAL A 131 -9.64 -5.45 -13.46
N CYS A 132 -8.89 -4.57 -12.81
CA CYS A 132 -7.68 -3.99 -13.39
C CYS A 132 -6.62 -5.06 -13.73
N HIS A 133 -6.34 -5.99 -12.81
CA HIS A 133 -5.39 -7.07 -13.05
C HIS A 133 -5.87 -8.02 -14.16
N LEU A 134 -7.18 -8.29 -14.25
CA LEU A 134 -7.75 -9.07 -15.35
C LEU A 134 -7.61 -8.35 -16.70
N ILE A 135 -7.75 -7.03 -16.73
CA ILE A 135 -7.50 -6.24 -17.95
C ILE A 135 -6.03 -6.38 -18.36
N PHE A 136 -5.08 -6.25 -17.44
CA PHE A 136 -3.66 -6.42 -17.75
C PHE A 136 -3.30 -7.86 -18.15
N ALA A 137 -3.94 -8.87 -17.55
CA ALA A 137 -3.62 -10.27 -17.83
C ALA A 137 -4.21 -10.77 -19.16
N PHE A 138 -5.42 -10.33 -19.53
CA PHE A 138 -6.15 -10.92 -20.64
C PHE A 138 -6.49 -9.92 -21.74
N VAL A 139 -6.90 -8.70 -21.40
CA VAL A 139 -7.38 -7.74 -22.41
C VAL A 139 -6.21 -7.07 -23.10
N LEU A 140 -5.22 -6.59 -22.35
CA LEU A 140 -4.10 -5.85 -22.91
C LEU A 140 -3.22 -6.70 -23.84
N PRO A 141 -2.91 -7.97 -23.54
CA PRO A 141 -2.17 -8.82 -24.49
C PRO A 141 -2.98 -9.16 -25.75
N ALA A 142 -4.31 -9.35 -25.64
CA ALA A 142 -5.17 -9.65 -26.76
C ALA A 142 -5.43 -8.44 -27.66
N TYR A 143 -5.52 -7.25 -27.07
CA TYR A 143 -5.79 -5.98 -27.75
C TYR A 143 -4.81 -4.91 -27.26
N PRO A 144 -3.57 -4.88 -27.78
CA PRO A 144 -2.55 -3.92 -27.40
C PRO A 144 -2.99 -2.49 -27.73
N SER A 145 -3.53 -1.79 -26.74
CA SER A 145 -4.02 -0.42 -26.89
C SER A 145 -3.56 0.46 -25.73
N THR A 146 -2.92 1.56 -26.08
CA THR A 146 -2.47 2.58 -25.12
C THR A 146 -3.66 3.15 -24.34
N LEU A 147 -4.82 3.30 -24.99
CA LEU A 147 -6.03 3.80 -24.34
C LEU A 147 -6.53 2.82 -23.26
N VAL A 148 -6.50 1.52 -23.53
CA VAL A 148 -6.85 0.47 -22.55
C VAL A 148 -5.86 0.50 -21.38
N ALA A 149 -4.57 0.65 -21.65
CA ALA A 149 -3.55 0.75 -20.62
C ALA A 149 -3.77 1.98 -19.70
N TYR A 150 -4.02 3.17 -20.28
CA TYR A 150 -4.36 4.37 -19.50
C TYR A 150 -5.60 4.16 -18.62
N GLY A 151 -6.68 3.61 -19.20
CA GLY A 151 -7.90 3.31 -18.46
C GLY A 151 -7.65 2.37 -17.28
N ALA A 152 -6.92 1.29 -17.50
CA ALA A 152 -6.57 0.31 -16.47
C ALA A 152 -5.69 0.93 -15.36
N ILE A 153 -4.71 1.76 -15.71
CA ILE A 153 -3.85 2.45 -14.75
C ILE A 153 -4.64 3.46 -13.89
N ILE A 154 -5.58 4.18 -14.48
CA ILE A 154 -6.47 5.10 -13.74
C ILE A 154 -7.36 4.32 -12.77
N ILE A 155 -7.97 3.22 -13.21
CA ILE A 155 -8.78 2.33 -12.36
C ILE A 155 -7.92 1.77 -11.21
N LEU A 156 -6.68 1.39 -11.49
CA LEU A 156 -5.74 0.91 -10.49
C LEU A 156 -5.45 2.00 -9.43
N GLY A 157 -5.24 3.26 -9.86
CA GLY A 157 -5.02 4.39 -8.97
C GLY A 157 -6.23 4.65 -8.04
N ILE A 158 -7.44 4.58 -8.59
CA ILE A 158 -8.68 4.69 -7.80
C ILE A 158 -8.77 3.55 -6.78
N SER A 159 -8.58 2.33 -7.21
CA SER A 159 -8.57 1.14 -6.34
C SER A 159 -7.54 1.26 -5.23
N PHE A 160 -6.32 1.70 -5.58
CA PHE A 160 -5.24 1.90 -4.61
C PHE A 160 -5.58 2.93 -3.55
N SER A 161 -6.33 3.98 -3.89
CA SER A 161 -6.73 5.01 -2.93
C SER A 161 -7.83 4.54 -1.98
N LEU A 162 -8.77 3.72 -2.46
CA LEU A 162 -9.92 3.25 -1.70
C LEU A 162 -9.55 2.38 -0.51
N VAL A 163 -8.64 1.43 -0.71
CA VAL A 163 -8.34 0.43 0.32
C VAL A 163 -7.59 1.02 1.52
N PRO A 164 -6.46 1.72 1.37
CA PRO A 164 -5.77 2.33 2.51
C PRO A 164 -6.63 3.36 3.25
N ALA A 165 -7.43 4.15 2.52
CA ALA A 165 -8.32 5.13 3.12
C ALA A 165 -9.36 4.50 4.05
N ALA A 166 -9.81 3.29 3.76
CA ALA A 166 -10.77 2.56 4.60
C ALA A 166 -10.10 1.63 5.62
N LEU A 167 -8.98 0.98 5.26
CA LEU A 167 -8.32 -0.04 6.05
C LEU A 167 -7.65 0.54 7.30
N TRP A 168 -6.78 1.53 7.13
CA TRP A 168 -5.99 2.06 8.22
C TRP A 168 -6.83 2.74 9.32
N PRO A 169 -7.86 3.55 9.02
CA PRO A 169 -8.75 4.09 10.03
C PRO A 169 -9.67 3.03 10.70
N SER A 170 -9.76 1.82 10.16
CA SER A 170 -10.54 0.76 10.79
C SER A 170 -9.79 0.06 11.92
N VAL A 171 -8.45 0.03 11.89
CA VAL A 171 -7.63 -0.65 12.91
C VAL A 171 -7.89 -0.09 14.32
N PRO A 172 -7.92 1.24 14.57
CA PRO A 172 -8.23 1.77 15.90
C PRO A 172 -9.64 1.47 16.38
N LYS A 173 -10.57 1.13 15.48
CA LYS A 173 -11.96 0.81 15.83
C LYS A 173 -12.14 -0.64 16.31
N ILE A 174 -11.16 -1.50 16.02
CA ILE A 174 -11.23 -2.94 16.29
C ILE A 174 -10.19 -3.42 17.29
N MET A 175 -9.23 -2.56 17.63
CA MET A 175 -8.16 -2.85 18.60
C MET A 175 -8.24 -1.86 19.74
N GLU A 176 -7.97 -2.33 20.97
CA GLU A 176 -7.84 -1.45 22.13
C GLU A 176 -6.67 -0.48 21.93
N THR A 177 -6.84 0.77 22.34
CA THR A 177 -5.84 1.84 22.19
C THR A 177 -4.48 1.44 22.76
N ARG A 178 -4.45 0.70 23.87
CA ARG A 178 -3.25 0.16 24.48
C ARG A 178 -2.39 -0.69 23.53
N TYR A 179 -3.02 -1.50 22.68
CA TYR A 179 -2.30 -2.43 21.78
C TYR A 179 -2.11 -1.89 20.38
N LEU A 180 -2.57 -0.68 20.12
CA LEU A 180 -2.66 -0.14 18.76
C LEU A 180 -1.30 -0.05 18.07
N GLY A 181 -0.29 0.47 18.75
CA GLY A 181 1.08 0.57 18.20
C GLY A 181 1.68 -0.79 17.85
N SER A 182 1.51 -1.76 18.76
CA SER A 182 1.99 -3.14 18.54
C SER A 182 1.21 -3.85 17.44
N ALA A 183 -0.11 -3.63 17.36
CA ALA A 183 -0.95 -4.19 16.31
C ALA A 183 -0.54 -3.68 14.93
N TYR A 184 -0.31 -2.37 14.79
CA TYR A 184 0.20 -1.80 13.54
C TYR A 184 1.57 -2.38 13.17
N SER A 185 2.49 -2.46 14.12
CA SER A 185 3.83 -3.00 13.89
C SER A 185 3.78 -4.45 13.40
N LEU A 186 2.92 -5.28 14.02
CA LEU A 186 2.73 -6.68 13.62
C LEU A 186 2.07 -6.79 12.24
N ILE A 187 1.05 -5.98 11.95
CA ILE A 187 0.42 -5.94 10.62
C ILE A 187 1.47 -5.60 9.56
N PHE A 188 2.29 -4.57 9.78
CA PHE A 188 3.36 -4.21 8.86
C PHE A 188 4.42 -5.30 8.73
N TRP A 189 4.78 -5.99 9.83
CA TRP A 189 5.72 -7.09 9.78
C TRP A 189 5.20 -8.24 8.92
N ILE A 190 3.96 -8.67 9.15
CA ILE A 190 3.30 -9.73 8.37
C ILE A 190 3.17 -9.31 6.90
N GLN A 191 2.78 -8.05 6.63
CA GLN A 191 2.68 -7.48 5.29
C GLN A 191 4.03 -7.56 4.55
N ASN A 192 5.15 -7.25 5.21
CA ASN A 192 6.47 -7.30 4.60
C ASN A 192 6.90 -8.72 4.20
N ILE A 193 6.40 -9.77 4.86
CA ILE A 193 6.60 -11.15 4.42
C ILE A 193 6.00 -11.33 3.01
N GLY A 194 4.77 -10.86 2.80
CA GLY A 194 4.14 -10.89 1.47
C GLY A 194 4.93 -10.08 0.44
N LEU A 195 5.34 -8.87 0.80
CA LEU A 195 6.13 -7.99 -0.08
C LEU A 195 7.49 -8.57 -0.47
N CYS A 196 8.05 -9.46 0.33
CA CYS A 196 9.27 -10.20 0.01
C CYS A 196 8.98 -11.40 -0.90
N LEU A 197 7.95 -12.19 -0.58
CA LEU A 197 7.66 -13.45 -1.26
C LEU A 197 7.07 -13.23 -2.66
N PHE A 198 6.10 -12.34 -2.83
CA PHE A 198 5.38 -12.19 -4.10
C PHE A 198 6.27 -11.72 -5.27
N PRO A 199 7.18 -10.73 -5.12
CA PRO A 199 8.11 -10.39 -6.19
C PRO A 199 9.04 -11.54 -6.58
N ALA A 200 9.45 -12.35 -5.59
CA ALA A 200 10.28 -13.53 -5.84
C ALA A 200 9.51 -14.59 -6.65
N VAL A 201 8.25 -14.86 -6.28
CA VAL A 201 7.37 -15.78 -7.01
C VAL A 201 7.14 -15.30 -8.45
N ILE A 202 6.84 -14.00 -8.64
CA ILE A 202 6.65 -13.42 -9.98
C ILE A 202 7.95 -13.51 -10.79
N GLY A 203 9.09 -13.17 -10.20
CA GLY A 203 10.38 -13.29 -10.88
C GLY A 203 10.70 -14.72 -11.29
N TYR A 204 10.38 -15.70 -10.44
CA TYR A 204 10.53 -17.11 -10.75
C TYR A 204 9.58 -17.55 -11.88
N ALA A 205 8.31 -17.14 -11.81
CA ALA A 205 7.32 -17.45 -12.86
C ALA A 205 7.76 -16.85 -14.21
N LEU A 206 8.22 -15.60 -14.25
CA LEU A 206 8.74 -14.97 -15.46
C LEU A 206 9.93 -15.74 -16.04
N LYS A 207 10.88 -16.14 -15.20
CA LYS A 207 12.03 -16.92 -15.62
C LYS A 207 11.61 -18.29 -16.18
N PHE A 208 10.66 -18.95 -15.56
CA PHE A 208 10.15 -20.26 -16.01
C PHE A 208 9.37 -20.14 -17.32
N SER A 209 8.59 -19.09 -17.51
CA SER A 209 7.79 -18.84 -18.73
C SER A 209 8.61 -18.31 -19.89
N ASN A 210 9.86 -17.88 -19.66
CA ASN A 210 10.76 -17.37 -20.68
C ASN A 210 12.07 -18.20 -20.74
N PRO A 211 12.01 -19.50 -21.07
CA PRO A 211 13.20 -20.32 -21.20
C PRO A 211 14.06 -19.78 -22.35
N GLY A 212 15.33 -19.49 -22.07
CA GLY A 212 16.25 -18.90 -23.06
C GLY A 212 16.27 -17.37 -23.08
N HIS A 213 15.66 -16.72 -22.08
CA HIS A 213 15.79 -15.29 -21.90
C HIS A 213 17.28 -14.87 -21.84
N VAL A 214 17.66 -13.89 -22.65
CA VAL A 214 18.99 -13.30 -22.63
C VAL A 214 18.94 -12.02 -21.79
N ASP A 215 19.90 -11.85 -20.88
CA ASP A 215 20.01 -10.66 -20.07
C ASP A 215 20.00 -9.39 -20.95
N GLY A 216 19.16 -8.43 -20.60
CA GLY A 216 18.98 -7.18 -21.35
C GLY A 216 17.86 -7.20 -22.39
N THR A 217 17.18 -8.32 -22.61
CA THR A 217 15.96 -8.39 -23.43
C THR A 217 14.70 -8.26 -22.59
N ALA A 218 13.59 -7.83 -23.20
CA ALA A 218 12.30 -7.76 -22.49
C ALA A 218 11.75 -9.17 -22.22
N TYR A 219 11.23 -9.38 -21.00
CA TYR A 219 10.46 -10.59 -20.68
C TYR A 219 9.12 -10.57 -21.41
N ASN A 220 8.66 -11.76 -21.84
CA ASN A 220 7.28 -11.92 -22.25
C ASN A 220 6.39 -11.99 -20.99
N TYR A 221 5.53 -11.00 -20.79
CA TYR A 221 4.61 -10.90 -19.67
C TYR A 221 3.23 -11.51 -19.94
N THR A 222 3.02 -12.13 -21.10
CA THR A 222 1.83 -12.92 -21.39
C THR A 222 2.02 -14.30 -20.72
N LEU A 223 1.46 -14.44 -19.55
CA LEU A 223 1.44 -15.68 -18.78
C LEU A 223 0.15 -16.46 -19.03
#